data_2a48d378fe10e721d995f01054920e93
#
_entry.id   2a48d378fe10e721d995f01054920e93
#
_cell.length_a   1.000
_cell.length_b   1.000
_cell.length_c   1.000
_cell.angle_alpha   90.00
_cell.angle_beta   90.00
_cell.angle_gamma   90.00
#
_symmetry.space_group_name_H-M   'P 1'
#
loop_
_entity.id
_entity.type
_entity.pdbx_description
1 polymer ?
#
loop_
_entity_poly.entity_id
_entity_poly.type
_entity_poly.pdbx_seq_one_letter_code
_entity_poly.pdbx_strand_id
1 'polypeptide(L)'
;DIRMPDMDGLTMLEKLREEGVTSKAVILSAYSDFSYAKRAMELGVSNYLLKPVKIQELRKVLQQMEEEVREENTQETLLSLENIARSALTGILEKTEETTAALEKKYGVSATEPTALFIVWLDGHYEERKDIVLRILQEVAEHAAGFRSIVTAFAERTQCTMVLYHMDTAQDWEEYFDGSVVPMILSNTENKALCVWEECRGFYELEEGRKRIRQLLDWSLALGNEKL
;
A
#
# COMPACT_ATOMS: atom_id res chain seq x y z
N ASP A 1 -26.43 -22.01 -10.09
CA ASP A 1 -27.19 -23.26 -10.12
C ASP A 1 -26.29 -24.46 -9.91
N ILE A 2 -26.83 -25.54 -9.34
CA ILE A 2 -26.06 -26.79 -9.17
C ILE A 2 -26.16 -27.62 -10.42
N ARG A 3 -27.35 -28.01 -10.84
CA ARG A 3 -27.51 -28.86 -12.00
C ARG A 3 -27.55 -28.05 -13.29
N MET A 4 -26.49 -28.21 -14.08
CA MET A 4 -26.33 -27.58 -15.39
C MET A 4 -25.85 -28.64 -16.41
N PRO A 5 -26.10 -28.46 -17.72
CA PRO A 5 -25.51 -29.31 -18.74
C PRO A 5 -23.98 -29.27 -18.70
N ASP A 6 -23.33 -30.36 -19.06
CA ASP A 6 -21.88 -30.57 -19.17
C ASP A 6 -21.10 -30.53 -17.87
N MET A 7 -21.32 -29.53 -16.99
CA MET A 7 -20.61 -29.40 -15.71
C MET A 7 -21.57 -28.85 -14.63
N ASP A 8 -21.64 -29.52 -13.47
CA ASP A 8 -22.41 -28.99 -12.36
C ASP A 8 -21.73 -27.80 -11.68
N GLY A 9 -22.54 -26.93 -11.04
CA GLY A 9 -22.05 -25.68 -10.45
C GLY A 9 -21.08 -25.86 -9.29
N LEU A 10 -21.13 -26.97 -8.54
CA LEU A 10 -20.19 -27.25 -7.48
C LEU A 10 -18.83 -27.69 -8.03
N THR A 11 -18.84 -28.52 -9.08
CA THR A 11 -17.62 -28.90 -9.80
C THR A 11 -16.97 -27.71 -10.49
N MET A 12 -17.76 -26.79 -11.03
CA MET A 12 -17.25 -25.53 -11.58
C MET A 12 -16.57 -24.70 -10.50
N LEU A 13 -17.22 -24.55 -9.33
CA LEU A 13 -16.66 -23.79 -8.21
C LEU A 13 -15.37 -24.44 -7.66
N GLU A 14 -15.31 -25.75 -7.58
CA GLU A 14 -14.13 -26.52 -7.16
C GLU A 14 -12.92 -26.19 -8.06
N LYS A 15 -13.10 -26.24 -9.38
CA LYS A 15 -12.06 -25.85 -10.34
C LYS A 15 -11.61 -24.39 -10.19
N LEU A 16 -12.55 -23.46 -9.98
CA LEU A 16 -12.22 -22.07 -9.73
C LEU A 16 -11.38 -21.90 -8.44
N ARG A 17 -11.67 -22.67 -7.39
CA ARG A 17 -10.87 -22.67 -6.16
C ARG A 17 -9.46 -23.24 -6.37
N GLU A 18 -9.33 -24.31 -7.16
CA GLU A 18 -8.03 -24.88 -7.55
C GLU A 18 -7.19 -23.88 -8.37
N GLU A 19 -7.82 -23.04 -9.18
CA GLU A 19 -7.18 -21.95 -9.92
C GLU A 19 -6.89 -20.70 -9.05
N GLY A 20 -7.20 -20.73 -7.75
CA GLY A 20 -6.92 -19.61 -6.82
C GLY A 20 -7.96 -18.50 -6.84
N VAL A 21 -9.11 -18.69 -7.47
CA VAL A 21 -10.19 -17.68 -7.46
C VAL A 21 -10.86 -17.66 -6.10
N THR A 22 -10.81 -16.51 -5.40
CA THR A 22 -11.34 -16.32 -4.04
C THR A 22 -12.68 -15.58 -3.99
N SER A 23 -13.31 -15.32 -5.12
CA SER A 23 -14.59 -14.60 -5.19
C SER A 23 -15.66 -15.21 -4.28
N LYS A 24 -16.42 -14.37 -3.58
CA LYS A 24 -17.59 -14.81 -2.80
C LYS A 24 -18.61 -15.45 -3.72
N ALA A 25 -19.19 -16.56 -3.29
CA ALA A 25 -20.14 -17.33 -4.08
C ALA A 25 -21.43 -17.59 -3.29
N VAL A 26 -22.56 -17.48 -3.98
CA VAL A 26 -23.88 -17.90 -3.48
C VAL A 26 -24.46 -18.93 -4.40
N ILE A 27 -24.98 -20.02 -3.85
CA ILE A 27 -25.66 -21.04 -4.63
C ILE A 27 -27.18 -20.81 -4.58
N LEU A 28 -27.79 -20.82 -5.77
CA LEU A 28 -29.23 -20.79 -5.94
C LEU A 28 -29.65 -22.19 -6.46
N SER A 29 -30.45 -22.93 -5.74
CA SER A 29 -30.82 -24.29 -6.12
C SER A 29 -32.30 -24.62 -5.85
N ALA A 30 -32.88 -25.40 -6.72
CA ALA A 30 -34.20 -25.98 -6.47
C ALA A 30 -34.17 -27.23 -5.54
N TYR A 31 -32.98 -27.68 -5.17
CA TYR A 31 -32.76 -28.90 -4.42
C TYR A 31 -32.37 -28.58 -2.97
N SER A 32 -33.09 -29.16 -2.02
CA SER A 32 -32.83 -29.05 -0.57
C SER A 32 -31.95 -30.21 -0.06
N ASP A 33 -31.19 -30.87 -0.94
CA ASP A 33 -30.34 -31.99 -0.59
C ASP A 33 -29.16 -31.53 0.30
N PHE A 34 -29.06 -32.13 1.47
CA PHE A 34 -28.04 -31.85 2.46
C PHE A 34 -26.62 -32.10 1.92
N SER A 35 -26.45 -33.08 1.02
CA SER A 35 -25.16 -33.38 0.41
C SER A 35 -24.60 -32.20 -0.44
N TYR A 36 -25.47 -31.52 -1.17
CA TYR A 36 -25.10 -30.34 -1.95
C TYR A 36 -24.74 -29.16 -1.05
N ALA A 37 -25.52 -28.94 0.02
CA ALA A 37 -25.25 -27.88 0.97
C ALA A 37 -23.90 -28.10 1.68
N LYS A 38 -23.61 -29.34 2.11
CA LYS A 38 -22.34 -29.69 2.74
C LYS A 38 -21.15 -29.44 1.80
N ARG A 39 -21.21 -29.96 0.56
CA ARG A 39 -20.13 -29.74 -0.44
C ARG A 39 -19.94 -28.25 -0.78
N ALA A 40 -21.04 -27.49 -0.85
CA ALA A 40 -20.98 -26.05 -1.04
C ALA A 40 -20.22 -25.34 0.08
N MET A 41 -20.49 -25.71 1.34
CA MET A 41 -19.78 -25.16 2.51
C MET A 41 -18.30 -25.52 2.50
N GLU A 42 -17.93 -26.75 2.13
CA GLU A 42 -16.54 -27.19 1.99
C GLU A 42 -15.77 -26.38 0.91
N LEU A 43 -16.48 -25.88 -0.11
CA LEU A 43 -15.94 -25.03 -1.17
C LEU A 43 -15.95 -23.53 -0.83
N GLY A 44 -16.30 -23.15 0.40
CA GLY A 44 -16.30 -21.76 0.85
C GLY A 44 -17.42 -20.91 0.21
N VAL A 45 -18.62 -21.49 0.02
CA VAL A 45 -19.78 -20.73 -0.44
C VAL A 45 -20.33 -19.90 0.72
N SER A 46 -20.53 -18.60 0.47
CA SER A 46 -21.02 -17.66 1.50
C SER A 46 -22.46 -17.95 1.89
N ASN A 47 -23.30 -18.42 0.95
CA ASN A 47 -24.69 -18.76 1.27
C ASN A 47 -25.31 -19.73 0.24
N TYR A 48 -26.36 -20.43 0.68
CA TYR A 48 -27.12 -21.39 -0.13
C TYR A 48 -28.62 -21.06 -0.04
N LEU A 49 -29.21 -20.61 -1.16
CA LEU A 49 -30.61 -20.20 -1.23
C LEU A 49 -31.44 -21.19 -2.05
N LEU A 50 -32.64 -21.53 -1.53
CA LEU A 50 -33.56 -22.39 -2.23
C LEU A 50 -34.48 -21.60 -3.17
N LYS A 51 -34.69 -22.11 -4.39
CA LYS A 51 -35.69 -21.60 -5.34
C LYS A 51 -37.11 -22.07 -4.94
N PRO A 52 -38.11 -21.20 -5.04
CA PRO A 52 -38.07 -19.80 -5.53
C PRO A 52 -37.46 -18.86 -4.50
N VAL A 53 -36.48 -18.06 -4.95
CA VAL A 53 -35.72 -17.15 -4.08
C VAL A 53 -36.60 -15.97 -3.69
N LYS A 54 -36.75 -15.71 -2.39
CA LYS A 54 -37.44 -14.52 -1.89
C LYS A 54 -36.52 -13.30 -2.02
N ILE A 55 -37.02 -12.22 -2.60
CA ILE A 55 -36.23 -11.00 -2.84
C ILE A 55 -35.63 -10.45 -1.54
N GLN A 56 -36.34 -10.53 -0.43
CA GLN A 56 -35.85 -10.08 0.89
C GLN A 56 -34.68 -10.92 1.39
N GLU A 57 -34.71 -12.23 1.17
CA GLU A 57 -33.68 -13.17 1.56
C GLU A 57 -32.41 -12.95 0.72
N LEU A 58 -32.56 -12.83 -0.60
CA LEU A 58 -31.46 -12.50 -1.50
C LEU A 58 -30.81 -11.16 -1.14
N ARG A 59 -31.62 -10.12 -0.88
CA ARG A 59 -31.11 -8.81 -0.47
C ARG A 59 -30.29 -8.88 0.80
N LYS A 60 -30.75 -9.62 1.81
CA LYS A 60 -30.00 -9.80 3.07
C LYS A 60 -28.66 -10.48 2.85
N VAL A 61 -28.63 -11.54 2.04
CA VAL A 61 -27.40 -12.25 1.71
C VAL A 61 -26.42 -11.35 0.96
N LEU A 62 -26.88 -10.59 -0.02
CA LEU A 62 -26.04 -9.66 -0.77
C LEU A 62 -25.48 -8.53 0.10
N GLN A 63 -26.29 -7.99 1.03
CA GLN A 63 -25.81 -6.97 1.98
C GLN A 63 -24.75 -7.54 2.92
N GLN A 64 -24.94 -8.74 3.43
CA GLN A 64 -23.94 -9.40 4.28
C GLN A 64 -22.63 -9.64 3.52
N MET A 65 -22.72 -10.11 2.27
CA MET A 65 -21.52 -10.30 1.43
C MET A 65 -20.82 -8.99 1.10
N GLU A 66 -21.57 -7.92 0.87
CA GLU A 66 -21.01 -6.58 0.65
C GLU A 66 -20.23 -6.09 1.88
N GLU A 67 -20.78 -6.29 3.08
CA GLU A 67 -20.11 -5.97 4.35
C GLU A 67 -18.81 -6.78 4.52
N GLU A 68 -18.86 -8.11 4.30
CA GLU A 68 -17.69 -9.00 4.38
C GLU A 68 -16.58 -8.57 3.39
N VAL A 69 -16.92 -8.32 2.13
CA VAL A 69 -15.97 -7.86 1.12
C VAL A 69 -15.40 -6.49 1.48
N ARG A 70 -16.20 -5.61 2.02
CA ARG A 70 -15.76 -4.29 2.45
C ARG A 70 -14.82 -4.35 3.65
N GLU A 71 -15.08 -5.25 4.61
CA GLU A 71 -14.18 -5.48 5.75
C GLU A 71 -12.85 -6.09 5.31
N GLU A 72 -12.86 -7.10 4.43
CA GLU A 72 -11.66 -7.71 3.85
C GLU A 72 -10.83 -6.68 3.07
N ASN A 73 -11.46 -5.89 2.20
CA ASN A 73 -10.78 -4.82 1.45
C ASN A 73 -10.24 -3.72 2.38
N THR A 74 -10.91 -3.43 3.48
CA THR A 74 -10.45 -2.44 4.45
C THR A 74 -9.21 -2.95 5.18
N GLN A 75 -9.17 -4.21 5.61
CA GLN A 75 -7.99 -4.82 6.21
C GLN A 75 -6.82 -4.91 5.22
N GLU A 76 -7.06 -5.35 3.97
CA GLU A 76 -6.03 -5.36 2.94
C GLU A 76 -5.48 -3.97 2.65
N THR A 77 -6.35 -2.97 2.62
CA THR A 77 -5.95 -1.57 2.41
C THR A 77 -5.18 -1.03 3.60
N LEU A 78 -5.57 -1.33 4.82
CA LEU A 78 -4.84 -0.92 6.04
C LEU A 78 -3.44 -1.52 6.09
N LEU A 79 -3.27 -2.77 5.65
CA LEU A 79 -1.99 -3.47 5.59
C LEU A 79 -1.30 -3.33 4.21
N SER A 80 -1.74 -2.42 3.36
CA SER A 80 -0.98 -2.08 2.16
C SER A 80 0.36 -1.42 2.54
N LEU A 81 1.40 -1.69 1.75
CA LEU A 81 2.73 -1.15 2.06
C LEU A 81 2.76 0.38 2.11
N GLU A 82 1.93 1.03 1.28
CA GLU A 82 1.77 2.48 1.27
C GLU A 82 1.16 3.01 2.57
N ASN A 83 0.13 2.34 3.10
CA ASN A 83 -0.48 2.72 4.37
C ASN A 83 0.41 2.42 5.57
N ILE A 84 1.16 1.31 5.53
CA ILE A 84 2.18 1.01 6.53
C ILE A 84 3.27 2.10 6.52
N ALA A 85 3.79 2.46 5.36
CA ALA A 85 4.78 3.53 5.23
C ALA A 85 4.24 4.88 5.72
N ARG A 86 3.00 5.21 5.37
CA ARG A 86 2.33 6.43 5.83
C ARG A 86 2.17 6.45 7.35
N SER A 87 1.73 5.33 7.94
CA SER A 87 1.59 5.18 9.39
C SER A 87 2.95 5.25 10.10
N ALA A 88 4.00 4.67 9.50
CA ALA A 88 5.37 4.77 9.98
C ALA A 88 5.87 6.21 10.00
N LEU A 89 5.69 6.94 8.90
CA LEU A 89 6.10 8.34 8.78
C LEU A 89 5.35 9.28 9.75
N THR A 90 4.12 8.93 10.15
CA THR A 90 3.31 9.75 11.08
C THR A 90 3.45 9.33 12.54
N GLY A 91 4.19 8.26 12.84
CA GLY A 91 4.36 7.74 14.20
C GLY A 91 3.14 7.01 14.74
N ILE A 92 2.23 6.60 13.86
CA ILE A 92 1.03 5.83 14.22
C ILE A 92 1.30 4.31 14.08
N LEU A 93 2.37 3.92 13.38
CA LEU A 93 2.69 2.51 13.16
C LEU A 93 3.09 1.84 14.49
N GLU A 94 2.22 0.96 14.98
CA GLU A 94 2.52 0.11 16.12
C GLU A 94 3.28 -1.14 15.67
N LYS A 95 4.32 -1.51 16.46
CA LYS A 95 5.07 -2.75 16.24
C LYS A 95 4.29 -3.93 16.81
N THR A 96 3.32 -4.44 16.03
CA THR A 96 2.54 -5.63 16.37
C THR A 96 3.05 -6.85 15.60
N GLU A 97 2.62 -8.05 15.99
CA GLU A 97 2.90 -9.27 15.22
C GLU A 97 2.29 -9.18 13.81
N GLU A 98 1.12 -8.56 13.69
CA GLU A 98 0.40 -8.41 12.43
C GLU A 98 1.14 -7.47 11.46
N THR A 99 1.55 -6.28 11.92
CA THR A 99 2.31 -5.32 11.09
C THR A 99 3.68 -5.86 10.72
N THR A 100 4.36 -6.56 11.65
CA THR A 100 5.65 -7.20 11.38
C THR A 100 5.50 -8.34 10.37
N ALA A 101 4.48 -9.20 10.53
CA ALA A 101 4.21 -10.28 9.59
C ALA A 101 3.80 -9.74 8.20
N ALA A 102 3.06 -8.64 8.12
CA ALA A 102 2.72 -8.00 6.86
C ALA A 102 3.98 -7.47 6.15
N LEU A 103 4.87 -6.79 6.85
CA LEU A 103 6.14 -6.31 6.29
C LEU A 103 7.01 -7.48 5.81
N GLU A 104 7.26 -8.47 6.66
CA GLU A 104 8.20 -9.55 6.35
C GLU A 104 7.63 -10.59 5.37
N LYS A 105 6.43 -11.11 5.62
CA LYS A 105 5.87 -12.22 4.84
C LYS A 105 5.21 -11.79 3.55
N LYS A 106 4.52 -10.64 3.56
CA LYS A 106 3.78 -10.14 2.38
C LYS A 106 4.67 -9.30 1.47
N TYR A 107 5.55 -8.49 2.05
CA TYR A 107 6.36 -7.53 1.29
C TYR A 107 7.85 -7.84 1.29
N GLY A 108 8.31 -8.80 2.08
CA GLY A 108 9.73 -9.16 2.20
C GLY A 108 10.58 -8.10 2.88
N VAL A 109 9.99 -7.12 3.53
CA VAL A 109 10.67 -5.99 4.18
C VAL A 109 11.05 -6.37 5.60
N SER A 110 12.35 -6.47 5.89
CA SER A 110 12.83 -6.75 7.24
C SER A 110 12.66 -5.52 8.14
N ALA A 111 12.40 -5.77 9.43
CA ALA A 111 12.27 -4.71 10.44
C ALA A 111 13.53 -3.86 10.62
N THR A 112 14.69 -4.34 10.16
CA THR A 112 16.02 -3.70 10.39
C THR A 112 16.81 -3.51 9.10
N GLU A 113 16.20 -3.72 7.93
CA GLU A 113 16.90 -3.51 6.68
C GLU A 113 17.24 -2.03 6.47
N PRO A 114 18.31 -1.71 5.71
CA PRO A 114 18.59 -0.34 5.31
C PRO A 114 17.41 0.26 4.56
N THR A 115 16.94 1.40 5.02
CA THR A 115 15.90 2.21 4.40
C THR A 115 16.37 3.64 4.35
N ALA A 116 15.82 4.44 3.45
CA ALA A 116 16.09 5.86 3.41
C ALA A 116 14.83 6.69 3.17
N LEU A 117 14.88 7.92 3.63
CA LEU A 117 13.91 8.96 3.32
C LEU A 117 14.56 9.98 2.39
N PHE A 118 13.93 10.20 1.26
CA PHE A 118 14.21 11.35 0.43
C PHE A 118 13.01 12.30 0.48
N ILE A 119 13.22 13.47 1.06
CA ILE A 119 12.17 14.48 1.25
C ILE A 119 12.45 15.68 0.39
N VAL A 120 11.43 16.09 -0.38
CA VAL A 120 11.44 17.34 -1.15
C VAL A 120 10.49 18.31 -0.48
N TRP A 121 11.06 19.31 0.17
CA TRP A 121 10.33 20.38 0.84
C TRP A 121 10.01 21.49 -0.15
N LEU A 122 8.74 21.87 -0.26
CA LEU A 122 8.25 22.88 -1.21
C LEU A 122 7.68 24.13 -0.55
N ASP A 123 7.45 24.06 0.77
CA ASP A 123 6.89 25.14 1.58
C ASP A 123 5.67 25.81 0.91
N GLY A 124 5.65 27.13 0.83
CA GLY A 124 4.57 27.90 0.20
C GLY A 124 4.32 27.61 -1.28
N HIS A 125 5.21 26.86 -1.95
CA HIS A 125 5.09 26.47 -3.37
C HIS A 125 4.54 25.07 -3.58
N TYR A 126 4.08 24.41 -2.53
CA TYR A 126 3.63 23.01 -2.59
C TYR A 126 2.51 22.77 -3.60
N GLU A 127 1.44 23.53 -3.54
CA GLU A 127 0.26 23.33 -4.41
C GLU A 127 0.60 23.56 -5.90
N GLU A 128 1.55 24.41 -6.20
CA GLU A 128 1.96 24.72 -7.58
C GLU A 128 2.92 23.66 -8.16
N ARG A 129 3.73 22.99 -7.31
CA ARG A 129 4.88 22.20 -7.73
C ARG A 129 4.85 20.73 -7.34
N LYS A 130 3.94 20.32 -6.45
CA LYS A 130 3.84 18.94 -5.98
C LYS A 130 3.69 17.93 -7.11
N ASP A 131 2.87 18.22 -8.10
CA ASP A 131 2.55 17.26 -9.17
C ASP A 131 3.77 16.99 -10.07
N ILE A 132 4.60 18.00 -10.32
CA ILE A 132 5.83 17.81 -11.07
C ILE A 132 6.86 17.03 -10.25
N VAL A 133 7.01 17.34 -8.96
CA VAL A 133 7.92 16.61 -8.07
C VAL A 133 7.48 15.15 -7.90
N LEU A 134 6.20 14.90 -7.66
CA LEU A 134 5.67 13.53 -7.56
C LEU A 134 5.92 12.73 -8.84
N ARG A 135 5.75 13.34 -10.01
CA ARG A 135 6.05 12.70 -11.29
C ARG A 135 7.52 12.34 -11.42
N ILE A 136 8.44 13.27 -11.08
CA ILE A 136 9.88 12.99 -11.11
C ILE A 136 10.22 11.83 -10.17
N LEU A 137 9.72 11.85 -8.94
CA LEU A 137 9.97 10.78 -7.98
C LEU A 137 9.39 9.43 -8.43
N GLN A 138 8.23 9.43 -9.09
CA GLN A 138 7.63 8.22 -9.68
C GLN A 138 8.47 7.70 -10.86
N GLU A 139 8.95 8.55 -11.75
CA GLU A 139 9.85 8.18 -12.84
C GLU A 139 11.15 7.56 -12.29
N VAL A 140 11.73 8.15 -11.24
CA VAL A 140 12.91 7.59 -10.56
C VAL A 140 12.57 6.22 -9.95
N ALA A 141 11.40 6.07 -9.31
CA ALA A 141 10.93 4.82 -8.72
C ALA A 141 10.77 3.68 -9.74
N GLU A 142 10.31 4.01 -10.94
CA GLU A 142 10.06 3.04 -12.02
C GLU A 142 11.33 2.62 -12.77
N HIS A 143 12.31 3.51 -12.90
CA HIS A 143 13.46 3.29 -13.76
C HIS A 143 14.76 2.96 -13.01
N ALA A 144 14.85 3.29 -11.73
CA ALA A 144 16.04 2.96 -10.95
C ALA A 144 16.08 1.47 -10.59
N ALA A 145 17.19 0.82 -10.92
CA ALA A 145 17.50 -0.54 -10.47
C ALA A 145 18.30 -0.48 -9.17
N GLY A 146 18.00 -1.38 -8.22
CA GLY A 146 18.79 -1.52 -6.98
C GLY A 146 18.10 -0.99 -5.73
N PHE A 147 16.88 -0.46 -5.83
CA PHE A 147 15.98 -0.24 -4.69
C PHE A 147 14.52 -0.39 -5.10
N ARG A 148 13.66 -0.48 -4.11
CA ARG A 148 12.22 -0.26 -4.25
C ARG A 148 11.81 0.97 -3.46
N SER A 149 10.69 1.58 -3.84
CA SER A 149 10.27 2.80 -3.17
C SER A 149 8.76 2.98 -3.09
N ILE A 150 8.37 3.85 -2.16
CA ILE A 150 7.00 4.35 -2.02
C ILE A 150 7.08 5.86 -2.10
N VAL A 151 6.35 6.44 -3.05
CA VAL A 151 6.24 7.89 -3.21
C VAL A 151 4.92 8.36 -2.62
N THR A 152 4.94 9.33 -1.72
CA THR A 152 3.75 9.87 -1.09
C THR A 152 3.84 11.39 -0.90
N ALA A 153 2.69 12.04 -1.04
CA ALA A 153 2.52 13.43 -0.64
C ALA A 153 2.01 13.48 0.80
N PHE A 154 2.58 14.33 1.62
CA PHE A 154 2.19 14.42 3.03
C PHE A 154 1.01 15.36 3.24
N ALA A 155 0.16 15.01 4.23
CA ALA A 155 -1.06 15.75 4.56
C ALA A 155 -0.81 17.20 5.05
N GLU A 156 0.40 17.52 5.52
CA GLU A 156 0.81 18.86 5.91
C GLU A 156 1.00 19.82 4.71
N ARG A 157 0.85 19.31 3.48
CA ARG A 157 0.90 20.07 2.22
C ARG A 157 2.14 20.95 2.07
N THR A 158 3.28 20.43 2.46
CA THR A 158 4.57 21.15 2.39
C THR A 158 5.65 20.34 1.70
N GLN A 159 5.49 19.02 1.63
CA GLN A 159 6.54 18.12 1.16
C GLN A 159 6.03 16.92 0.37
N CYS A 160 6.87 16.44 -0.56
CA CYS A 160 6.78 15.12 -1.18
C CYS A 160 7.85 14.22 -0.56
N THR A 161 7.51 12.96 -0.31
CA THR A 161 8.41 12.02 0.37
C THR A 161 8.51 10.74 -0.44
N MET A 162 9.72 10.23 -0.60
CA MET A 162 10.03 8.92 -1.14
C MET A 162 10.69 8.09 -0.04
N VAL A 163 10.10 6.94 0.26
CA VAL A 163 10.67 5.94 1.18
C VAL A 163 11.36 4.90 0.32
N LEU A 164 12.65 4.70 0.52
CA LEU A 164 13.44 3.68 -0.18
C LEU A 164 13.65 2.47 0.72
N TYR A 165 13.55 1.29 0.15
CA TYR A 165 13.76 -0.01 0.82
C TYR A 165 14.32 -1.04 -0.17
N HIS A 166 14.79 -2.20 0.29
CA HIS A 166 15.52 -3.17 -0.53
C HIS A 166 16.66 -2.54 -1.32
N MET A 167 17.39 -1.64 -0.65
CA MET A 167 18.48 -0.90 -1.29
C MET A 167 19.71 -1.79 -1.46
N ASP A 168 20.30 -1.75 -2.65
CA ASP A 168 21.61 -2.34 -2.90
C ASP A 168 22.66 -1.58 -2.08
N THR A 169 23.27 -2.28 -1.12
CA THR A 169 24.26 -1.70 -0.21
C THR A 169 25.62 -1.46 -0.85
N ALA A 170 25.84 -1.92 -2.08
CA ALA A 170 27.07 -1.67 -2.84
C ALA A 170 27.10 -0.29 -3.52
N GLN A 171 25.94 0.38 -3.59
CA GLN A 171 25.82 1.70 -4.22
C GLN A 171 25.60 2.78 -3.15
N ASP A 172 26.26 3.92 -3.33
CA ASP A 172 25.99 5.14 -2.58
C ASP A 172 24.77 5.85 -3.19
N TRP A 173 23.62 5.68 -2.51
CA TRP A 173 22.37 6.23 -2.98
C TRP A 173 22.23 7.73 -2.70
N GLU A 174 22.83 8.23 -1.62
CA GLU A 174 22.87 9.65 -1.32
C GLU A 174 23.59 10.40 -2.43
N GLU A 175 24.80 9.95 -2.83
CA GLU A 175 25.55 10.53 -3.95
C GLU A 175 24.77 10.43 -5.27
N TYR A 176 24.08 9.32 -5.53
CA TYR A 176 23.23 9.17 -6.72
C TYR A 176 22.09 10.20 -6.75
N PHE A 177 21.39 10.38 -5.63
CA PHE A 177 20.29 11.34 -5.55
C PHE A 177 20.80 12.78 -5.68
N ASP A 178 21.89 13.12 -5.01
CA ASP A 178 22.51 14.46 -5.09
C ASP A 178 23.01 14.80 -6.51
N GLY A 179 23.60 13.82 -7.19
CA GLY A 179 24.15 14.01 -8.52
C GLY A 179 23.14 13.96 -9.65
N SER A 180 22.02 13.29 -9.48
CA SER A 180 21.07 13.02 -10.57
C SER A 180 19.66 13.52 -10.30
N VAL A 181 19.11 13.22 -9.14
CA VAL A 181 17.69 13.49 -8.82
C VAL A 181 17.47 14.93 -8.35
N VAL A 182 18.33 15.40 -7.44
CA VAL A 182 18.26 16.76 -6.90
C VAL A 182 18.36 17.82 -8.00
N PRO A 183 19.34 17.78 -8.95
CA PRO A 183 19.40 18.75 -10.04
C PRO A 183 18.16 18.75 -10.93
N MET A 184 17.55 17.57 -11.16
CA MET A 184 16.32 17.47 -11.93
C MET A 184 15.15 18.14 -11.20
N ILE A 185 15.01 17.93 -9.91
CA ILE A 185 13.98 18.57 -9.08
C ILE A 185 14.18 20.08 -9.05
N LEU A 186 15.40 20.56 -8.75
CA LEU A 186 15.70 21.98 -8.65
C LEU A 186 15.46 22.72 -9.97
N SER A 187 15.84 22.13 -11.10
CA SER A 187 15.58 22.68 -12.44
C SER A 187 14.09 22.82 -12.72
N ASN A 188 13.26 21.85 -12.33
CA ASN A 188 11.84 21.85 -12.57
C ASN A 188 11.03 22.65 -11.52
N THR A 189 11.65 23.01 -10.41
CA THR A 189 11.03 23.81 -9.34
C THR A 189 11.59 25.24 -9.27
N GLU A 190 12.37 25.69 -10.25
CA GLU A 190 13.02 27.01 -10.27
C GLU A 190 13.89 27.25 -9.02
N ASN A 191 14.55 26.21 -8.51
CA ASN A 191 15.31 26.22 -7.26
C ASN A 191 14.49 26.57 -6.01
N LYS A 192 13.18 26.33 -6.04
CA LYS A 192 12.26 26.56 -4.91
C LYS A 192 11.87 25.25 -4.21
N ALA A 193 12.79 24.33 -4.14
CA ALA A 193 12.66 23.07 -3.41
C ALA A 193 13.92 22.84 -2.59
N LEU A 194 13.76 22.27 -1.41
CA LEU A 194 14.88 21.77 -0.61
C LEU A 194 14.79 20.26 -0.56
N CYS A 195 15.85 19.58 -0.98
CA CYS A 195 15.94 18.12 -0.99
C CYS A 195 16.78 17.66 0.18
N VAL A 196 16.33 16.67 0.91
CA VAL A 196 17.04 16.13 2.08
C VAL A 196 17.00 14.61 2.02
N TRP A 197 18.16 14.00 2.30
CA TRP A 197 18.35 12.56 2.44
C TRP A 197 18.54 12.20 3.90
N GLU A 198 17.97 11.09 4.34
CA GLU A 198 18.11 10.57 5.71
C GLU A 198 18.07 9.06 5.71
N GLU A 199 19.09 8.43 6.26
CA GLU A 199 19.15 6.99 6.43
C GLU A 199 18.39 6.53 7.67
N CYS A 200 17.66 5.42 7.53
CA CYS A 200 16.87 4.80 8.58
C CYS A 200 17.12 3.28 8.60
N ARG A 201 16.68 2.63 9.67
CA ARG A 201 16.71 1.16 9.79
C ARG A 201 15.29 0.62 9.89
N GLY A 202 14.76 0.21 8.74
CA GLY A 202 13.41 -0.32 8.62
C GLY A 202 12.31 0.73 8.82
N PHE A 203 11.09 0.29 8.61
CA PHE A 203 9.92 1.16 8.62
C PHE A 203 9.59 1.75 10.00
N TYR A 204 10.00 1.09 11.08
CA TYR A 204 9.74 1.59 12.45
C TYR A 204 10.60 2.79 12.86
N GLU A 205 11.67 3.10 12.12
CA GLU A 205 12.50 4.29 12.37
C GLU A 205 12.17 5.49 11.47
N LEU A 206 11.22 5.35 10.53
CA LEU A 206 10.89 6.41 9.57
C LEU A 206 10.37 7.68 10.23
N GLU A 207 9.62 7.57 11.33
CA GLU A 207 9.16 8.74 12.10
C GLU A 207 10.33 9.52 12.68
N GLU A 208 11.27 8.83 13.30
CA GLU A 208 12.45 9.47 13.90
C GLU A 208 13.34 10.09 12.83
N GLY A 209 13.54 9.42 11.69
CA GLY A 209 14.23 10.00 10.54
C GLY A 209 13.56 11.28 10.05
N ARG A 210 12.24 11.27 9.90
CA ARG A 210 11.48 12.47 9.54
C ARG A 210 11.60 13.59 10.57
N LYS A 211 11.61 13.27 11.86
CA LYS A 211 11.81 14.26 12.93
C LYS A 211 13.20 14.89 12.87
N ARG A 212 14.25 14.09 12.59
CA ARG A 212 15.61 14.63 12.42
C ARG A 212 15.68 15.61 11.26
N ILE A 213 15.10 15.25 10.10
CA ILE A 213 15.01 16.15 8.95
C ILE A 213 14.29 17.43 9.31
N ARG A 214 13.15 17.35 9.99
CA ARG A 214 12.38 18.55 10.40
C ARG A 214 13.19 19.48 11.30
N GLN A 215 13.92 18.94 12.26
CA GLN A 215 14.80 19.74 13.11
C GLN A 215 15.87 20.48 12.30
N LEU A 216 16.48 19.82 11.30
CA LEU A 216 17.45 20.44 10.41
C LEU A 216 16.83 21.57 9.59
N LEU A 217 15.61 21.35 9.06
CA LEU A 217 14.87 22.38 8.31
C LEU A 217 14.53 23.59 9.17
N ASP A 218 14.05 23.39 10.40
CA ASP A 218 13.75 24.48 11.35
C ASP A 218 15.01 25.30 11.67
N TRP A 219 16.15 24.65 11.83
CA TRP A 219 17.43 25.31 12.04
C TRP A 219 17.90 26.12 10.82
N SER A 220 17.78 25.56 9.61
CA SER A 220 18.14 26.22 8.36
C SER A 220 17.31 27.48 8.13
N LEU A 221 16.00 27.41 8.32
CA LEU A 221 15.10 28.55 8.21
C LEU A 221 15.41 29.63 9.26
N ALA A 222 15.73 29.23 10.51
CA ALA A 222 16.08 30.16 11.60
C ALA A 222 17.40 30.91 11.33
N LEU A 223 18.36 30.29 10.61
CA LEU A 223 19.65 30.89 10.29
C LEU A 223 19.64 31.69 8.98
N GLY A 224 18.52 31.71 8.24
CA GLY A 224 18.43 32.41 6.95
C GLY A 224 19.29 31.78 5.86
N ASN A 225 19.73 30.54 6.04
CA ASN A 225 20.47 29.79 5.01
C ASN A 225 19.48 29.11 4.07
N GLU A 226 19.36 29.59 2.84
CA GLU A 226 18.59 28.92 1.76
C GLU A 226 19.32 27.69 1.18
N LYS A 227 20.43 27.25 1.79
CA LYS A 227 21.21 26.08 1.35
C LYS A 227 21.58 25.24 2.58
N LEU A 228 21.02 24.06 2.67
CA LEU A 228 21.56 22.89 3.37
C LEU A 228 22.20 21.98 2.34
#